data_3e2b135a05c1b01d841f8b35d974ad3f
#
_entry.id   3e2b135a05c1b01d841f8b35d974ad3f
#
_cell.length_a   1.000
_cell.length_b   1.000
_cell.length_c   1.000
_cell.angle_alpha   90.00
_cell.angle_beta   90.00
_cell.angle_gamma   90.00
#
_symmetry.space_group_name_H-M   'P 1'
#
loop_
_entity.id
_entity.type
_entity.pdbx_description
1 polymer ?
#
loop_
_entity_poly.entity_id
_entity_poly.type
_entity_poly.pdbx_seq_one_letter_code
_entity_poly.pdbx_strand_id
1 'polypeptide(L)'
;RRQRQMCIRDRVRIDALTTSIKEHAGRDFNLNSPTQLGEILFGEMKLVEKPKKTKTGQFKTDEQTLSSLAGKHPMIDEILEYREASKLKSTYIDALPEHVVSQTGRVHTHFHQLVAATGRLASTDPNLQNIPVRTEAGREIRKAFVPRGDGFTLLAADYSQVELRVMAAMSGDKGMIEAFQQDLDIHQATAARVYDVPLDEVLPEMRSTAKMVNFGIIYGISAFGLSQRLGIPRTEAAEIIETYFEKYPGVREFMDHIIDETKENGYVETLTGRRRQLRDITSSNQNIRGNAERAAINTPIQGSAADLIKLAMIHIDAFLREAGARTKMILQVHDELVFDLHRDEEDDLVPAIVKRMQDALPLPHGVHAKVDTGTGANWLEAH
;
A
#
# COMPACT_ATOMS: atom_id res chain seq x y z
N ARG A 1 -23.88 1.02 16.57
CA ARG A 1 -23.56 0.43 17.90
C ARG A 1 -22.08 0.01 18.00
N ARG A 2 -21.52 -0.74 17.04
CA ARG A 2 -20.10 -1.21 17.05
C ARG A 2 -19.12 -0.04 17.11
N GLN A 3 -19.30 0.99 16.29
CA GLN A 3 -18.44 2.19 16.29
C GLN A 3 -18.46 2.95 17.63
N ARG A 4 -19.61 3.05 18.29
CA ARG A 4 -19.69 3.68 19.60
C ARG A 4 -18.94 2.89 20.69
N GLN A 5 -18.91 1.56 20.60
CA GLN A 5 -18.12 0.71 21.50
C GLN A 5 -16.61 0.89 21.26
N MET A 6 -16.18 0.96 19.98
CA MET A 6 -14.79 1.26 19.63
C MET A 6 -14.38 2.64 20.18
N CYS A 7 -15.19 3.67 19.97
CA CYS A 7 -14.91 5.02 20.47
C CYS A 7 -14.68 5.07 22.00
N ILE A 8 -15.47 4.33 22.77
CA ILE A 8 -15.32 4.27 24.24
C ILE A 8 -14.01 3.55 24.60
N ARG A 9 -13.75 2.39 24.02
CA ARG A 9 -12.53 1.60 24.28
C ARG A 9 -11.26 2.39 23.96
N ASP A 10 -11.23 3.05 22.81
CA ASP A 10 -10.04 3.75 22.35
C ASP A 10 -9.81 5.05 23.15
N ARG A 11 -10.89 5.71 23.63
CA ARG A 11 -10.76 6.83 24.56
C ARG A 11 -10.11 6.40 25.87
N VAL A 12 -10.59 5.31 26.48
CA VAL A 12 -10.02 4.77 27.73
C VAL A 12 -8.54 4.42 27.54
N ARG A 13 -8.19 3.80 26.41
CA ARG A 13 -6.81 3.45 26.09
C ARG A 13 -5.92 4.68 25.90
N ILE A 14 -6.38 5.70 25.16
CA ILE A 14 -5.68 6.97 24.96
C ILE A 14 -5.46 7.69 26.28
N ASP A 15 -6.47 7.73 27.15
CA ASP A 15 -6.39 8.38 28.46
C ASP A 15 -5.38 7.65 29.37
N ALA A 16 -5.39 6.31 29.37
CA ALA A 16 -4.41 5.51 30.12
C ALA A 16 -2.98 5.73 29.64
N LEU A 17 -2.77 5.68 28.31
CA LEU A 17 -1.44 5.94 27.71
C LEU A 17 -0.98 7.37 27.99
N THR A 18 -1.89 8.35 27.92
CA THR A 18 -1.57 9.75 28.23
C THR A 18 -1.08 9.91 29.66
N THR A 19 -1.74 9.25 30.61
CA THR A 19 -1.34 9.28 32.03
C THR A 19 0.03 8.64 32.22
N SER A 20 0.23 7.41 31.73
CA SER A 20 1.50 6.68 31.84
C SER A 20 2.68 7.44 31.21
N ILE A 21 2.50 7.99 30.00
CA ILE A 21 3.55 8.78 29.32
C ILE A 21 3.93 10.02 30.13
N LYS A 22 2.95 10.72 30.74
CA LYS A 22 3.23 11.88 31.60
C LYS A 22 3.93 11.52 32.91
N GLU A 23 3.59 10.36 33.47
CA GLU A 23 4.28 9.81 34.64
C GLU A 23 5.75 9.49 34.32
N HIS A 24 6.03 8.85 33.19
CA HIS A 24 7.40 8.61 32.73
C HIS A 24 8.18 9.90 32.47
N ALA A 25 7.51 10.95 32.00
CA ALA A 25 8.13 12.27 31.79
C ALA A 25 8.34 13.06 33.07
N GLY A 26 7.68 12.70 34.17
CA GLY A 26 7.70 13.40 35.45
C GLY A 26 7.02 14.77 35.42
N ARG A 27 6.30 15.11 34.35
CA ARG A 27 5.59 16.38 34.19
C ARG A 27 4.48 16.32 33.16
N ASP A 28 3.57 17.29 33.23
CA ASP A 28 2.56 17.50 32.20
C ASP A 28 3.12 18.19 30.95
N PHE A 29 2.69 17.72 29.77
CA PHE A 29 3.07 18.30 28.48
C PHE A 29 2.08 17.89 27.39
N ASN A 30 2.15 18.57 26.25
CA ASN A 30 1.33 18.23 25.08
C ASN A 30 1.99 17.14 24.24
N LEU A 31 1.46 15.89 24.29
CA LEU A 31 1.96 14.73 23.52
C LEU A 31 1.92 14.96 21.99
N ASN A 32 1.00 15.84 21.53
CA ASN A 32 0.89 16.18 20.11
C ASN A 32 1.86 17.28 19.66
N SER A 33 2.68 17.84 20.59
CA SER A 33 3.72 18.79 20.26
C SER A 33 5.07 18.09 20.01
N PRO A 34 5.55 18.00 18.75
CA PRO A 34 6.85 17.39 18.44
C PRO A 34 8.01 18.06 19.18
N THR A 35 7.91 19.38 19.43
CA THR A 35 8.94 20.14 20.14
C THR A 35 9.02 19.74 21.61
N GLN A 36 7.88 19.72 22.33
CA GLN A 36 7.86 19.34 23.74
C GLN A 36 8.28 17.89 23.94
N LEU A 37 7.76 17.01 23.08
CA LEU A 37 8.10 15.59 23.10
C LEU A 37 9.60 15.36 22.83
N GLY A 38 10.15 16.05 21.85
CA GLY A 38 11.59 15.96 21.51
C GLY A 38 12.48 16.45 22.65
N GLU A 39 12.10 17.54 23.33
CA GLU A 39 12.83 18.07 24.48
C GLU A 39 12.84 17.07 25.64
N ILE A 40 11.72 16.44 25.94
CA ILE A 40 11.63 15.41 26.99
C ILE A 40 12.50 14.21 26.64
N LEU A 41 12.30 13.60 25.47
CA LEU A 41 12.96 12.35 25.09
C LEU A 41 14.49 12.51 24.92
N PHE A 42 14.92 13.60 24.31
CA PHE A 42 16.30 13.79 23.87
C PHE A 42 17.05 14.89 24.65
N GLY A 43 16.36 15.87 25.20
CA GLY A 43 16.95 16.93 26.02
C GLY A 43 17.07 16.52 27.49
N GLU A 44 15.95 16.13 28.11
CA GLU A 44 15.88 15.82 29.55
C GLU A 44 16.27 14.35 29.84
N MET A 45 15.58 13.38 29.21
CA MET A 45 15.82 11.94 29.44
C MET A 45 17.08 11.42 28.73
N LYS A 46 17.56 12.12 27.70
CA LYS A 46 18.78 11.78 26.94
C LYS A 46 18.83 10.33 26.45
N LEU A 47 17.69 9.84 25.94
CA LEU A 47 17.55 8.44 25.48
C LEU A 47 18.49 8.06 24.34
N VAL A 48 19.09 9.06 23.67
CA VAL A 48 20.05 8.90 22.58
C VAL A 48 21.17 9.94 22.73
N GLU A 49 22.43 9.51 22.61
CA GLU A 49 23.59 10.40 22.69
C GLU A 49 23.61 11.47 21.59
N LYS A 50 23.26 11.08 20.36
CA LYS A 50 23.25 11.97 19.16
C LYS A 50 21.89 11.92 18.47
N PRO A 51 20.87 12.61 19.01
CA PRO A 51 19.54 12.60 18.41
C PRO A 51 19.52 13.36 17.08
N LYS A 52 18.76 12.82 16.12
CA LYS A 52 18.55 13.47 14.82
C LYS A 52 17.75 14.76 15.00
N LYS A 53 18.15 15.81 14.27
CA LYS A 53 17.46 17.11 14.24
C LYS A 53 16.89 17.40 12.86
N THR A 54 15.85 18.23 12.84
CA THR A 54 15.29 18.81 11.62
C THR A 54 16.22 19.90 11.07
N LYS A 55 15.94 20.39 9.86
CA LYS A 55 16.66 21.54 9.30
C LYS A 55 16.54 22.81 10.15
N THR A 56 15.48 22.92 10.96
CA THR A 56 15.22 24.02 11.88
C THR A 56 15.82 23.82 13.27
N GLY A 57 16.59 22.75 13.48
CA GLY A 57 17.28 22.46 14.74
C GLY A 57 16.45 21.73 15.80
N GLN A 58 15.16 21.47 15.57
CA GLN A 58 14.31 20.72 16.49
C GLN A 58 14.65 19.23 16.46
N PHE A 59 14.45 18.51 17.56
CA PHE A 59 14.59 17.06 17.59
C PHE A 59 13.55 16.39 16.70
N LYS A 60 13.98 15.38 15.94
CA LYS A 60 13.06 14.55 15.14
C LYS A 60 12.33 13.56 16.03
N THR A 61 11.00 13.63 16.01
CA THR A 61 10.11 12.71 16.71
C THR A 61 9.14 12.03 15.74
N ASP A 62 9.52 11.94 14.44
CA ASP A 62 8.72 11.21 13.46
C ASP A 62 8.66 9.72 13.79
N GLU A 63 7.67 9.03 13.22
CA GLU A 63 7.42 7.61 13.47
C GLU A 63 8.66 6.75 13.18
N GLN A 64 9.38 7.04 12.09
CA GLN A 64 10.61 6.31 11.74
C GLN A 64 11.69 6.46 12.82
N THR A 65 11.86 7.67 13.36
CA THR A 65 12.83 7.93 14.43
C THR A 65 12.41 7.18 15.70
N LEU A 66 11.16 7.29 16.13
CA LEU A 66 10.69 6.63 17.34
C LEU A 66 10.68 5.10 17.20
N SER A 67 10.24 4.55 16.07
CA SER A 67 10.28 3.11 15.81
C SER A 67 11.70 2.54 15.84
N SER A 68 12.72 3.31 15.45
CA SER A 68 14.12 2.88 15.59
C SER A 68 14.61 2.82 17.04
N LEU A 69 13.82 3.35 17.97
CA LEU A 69 14.07 3.38 19.41
C LEU A 69 13.13 2.48 20.20
N ALA A 70 12.23 1.76 19.53
CA ALA A 70 11.30 0.82 20.17
C ALA A 70 12.06 -0.18 21.06
N GLY A 71 11.51 -0.49 22.23
CA GLY A 71 12.11 -1.35 23.23
C GLY A 71 13.24 -0.73 24.05
N LYS A 72 13.72 0.49 23.73
CA LYS A 72 14.76 1.16 24.54
C LYS A 72 14.22 1.78 25.83
N HIS A 73 12.99 2.21 25.81
CA HIS A 73 12.30 2.78 26.97
C HIS A 73 10.79 2.60 26.82
N PRO A 74 10.04 2.20 27.86
CA PRO A 74 8.59 1.97 27.78
C PRO A 74 7.82 3.16 27.20
N MET A 75 8.21 4.38 27.56
CA MET A 75 7.59 5.61 27.04
C MET A 75 7.62 5.71 25.50
N ILE A 76 8.64 5.15 24.82
CA ILE A 76 8.72 5.17 23.35
C ILE A 76 7.61 4.30 22.75
N ASP A 77 7.45 3.09 23.27
CA ASP A 77 6.45 2.15 22.78
C ASP A 77 5.03 2.69 23.06
N GLU A 78 4.82 3.28 24.23
CA GLU A 78 3.55 3.93 24.61
C GLU A 78 3.23 5.16 23.72
N ILE A 79 4.24 5.95 23.32
CA ILE A 79 4.03 7.09 22.41
C ILE A 79 3.64 6.59 21.01
N LEU A 80 4.26 5.53 20.51
CA LEU A 80 3.91 4.93 19.22
C LEU A 80 2.45 4.43 19.25
N GLU A 81 2.08 3.72 20.31
CA GLU A 81 0.71 3.23 20.54
C GLU A 81 -0.31 4.37 20.68
N TYR A 82 0.02 5.39 21.46
CA TYR A 82 -0.81 6.61 21.61
C TYR A 82 -1.06 7.29 20.27
N ARG A 83 -0.03 7.46 19.44
CA ARG A 83 -0.15 8.09 18.12
C ARG A 83 -1.03 7.28 17.18
N GLU A 84 -0.87 5.96 17.17
CA GLU A 84 -1.72 5.08 16.39
C GLU A 84 -3.18 5.20 16.84
N ALA A 85 -3.46 5.01 18.12
CA ALA A 85 -4.82 5.09 18.68
C ALA A 85 -5.46 6.47 18.45
N SER A 86 -4.71 7.56 18.66
CA SER A 86 -5.19 8.93 18.44
C SER A 86 -5.50 9.21 16.97
N LYS A 87 -4.65 8.73 16.04
CA LYS A 87 -4.88 8.83 14.61
C LYS A 87 -6.11 8.05 14.16
N LEU A 88 -6.25 6.80 14.61
CA LEU A 88 -7.43 5.99 14.31
C LEU A 88 -8.71 6.63 14.81
N LYS A 89 -8.68 7.14 16.05
CA LYS A 89 -9.83 7.82 16.65
C LYS A 89 -10.21 9.07 15.85
N SER A 90 -9.28 9.99 15.65
CA SER A 90 -9.58 11.29 15.03
C SER A 90 -9.92 11.17 13.54
N THR A 91 -9.22 10.30 12.79
CA THR A 91 -9.35 10.20 11.33
C THR A 91 -10.56 9.36 10.91
N TYR A 92 -10.91 8.32 11.70
CA TYR A 92 -11.93 7.36 11.28
C TYR A 92 -13.08 7.28 12.26
N ILE A 93 -12.84 7.10 13.56
CA ILE A 93 -13.90 6.80 14.52
C ILE A 93 -14.77 8.02 14.77
N ASP A 94 -14.17 9.18 14.95
CA ASP A 94 -14.90 10.43 15.17
C ASP A 94 -15.37 11.05 13.84
N ALA A 95 -14.53 11.02 12.80
CA ALA A 95 -14.81 11.72 11.55
C ALA A 95 -15.82 11.00 10.63
N LEU A 96 -15.78 9.65 10.49
CA LEU A 96 -16.67 8.95 9.56
C LEU A 96 -18.18 9.16 9.85
N PRO A 97 -18.66 9.22 11.11
CA PRO A 97 -20.06 9.53 11.37
C PRO A 97 -20.53 10.90 10.86
N GLU A 98 -19.62 11.89 10.81
CA GLU A 98 -19.92 13.24 10.32
C GLU A 98 -20.16 13.28 8.81
N HIS A 99 -19.62 12.27 8.09
CA HIS A 99 -19.79 12.09 6.65
C HIS A 99 -21.02 11.24 6.27
N VAL A 100 -21.86 10.84 7.25
CA VAL A 100 -23.09 10.10 6.94
C VAL A 100 -24.12 11.03 6.31
N VAL A 101 -24.47 10.72 5.06
CA VAL A 101 -25.50 11.46 4.32
C VAL A 101 -26.87 11.06 4.83
N SER A 102 -27.66 12.02 5.33
CA SER A 102 -28.95 11.79 5.99
C SER A 102 -29.99 11.08 5.10
N GLN A 103 -29.97 11.35 3.79
CA GLN A 103 -30.89 10.75 2.82
C GLN A 103 -30.66 9.26 2.58
N THR A 104 -29.41 8.81 2.69
CA THR A 104 -29.04 7.42 2.42
C THR A 104 -28.68 6.64 3.67
N GLY A 105 -28.36 7.32 4.77
CA GLY A 105 -27.82 6.73 6.00
C GLY A 105 -26.42 6.13 5.82
N ARG A 106 -25.69 6.54 4.76
CA ARG A 106 -24.42 5.96 4.34
C ARG A 106 -23.35 7.02 4.18
N VAL A 107 -22.10 6.59 4.22
CA VAL A 107 -20.92 7.39 3.87
C VAL A 107 -20.67 7.23 2.37
N HIS A 108 -20.49 8.36 1.69
CA HIS A 108 -20.15 8.42 0.25
C HIS A 108 -18.84 9.19 0.09
N THR A 109 -17.86 8.57 -0.54
CA THR A 109 -16.61 9.23 -0.91
C THR A 109 -16.69 9.81 -2.31
N HIS A 110 -15.81 10.78 -2.60
CA HIS A 110 -15.60 11.29 -3.96
C HIS A 110 -14.33 10.68 -4.55
N PHE A 111 -14.43 10.07 -5.73
CA PHE A 111 -13.28 9.55 -6.48
C PHE A 111 -12.82 10.54 -7.54
N HIS A 112 -11.57 10.97 -7.43
CA HIS A 112 -10.91 11.86 -8.39
C HIS A 112 -10.04 11.06 -9.35
N GLN A 113 -10.22 11.28 -10.65
CA GLN A 113 -9.49 10.56 -11.70
C GLN A 113 -8.19 11.25 -12.13
N LEU A 114 -8.01 12.54 -11.83
CA LEU A 114 -6.94 13.38 -12.36
C LEU A 114 -5.91 13.83 -11.31
N VAL A 115 -6.04 13.42 -10.05
CA VAL A 115 -5.16 13.89 -8.97
C VAL A 115 -3.84 13.11 -8.96
N ALA A 116 -3.89 11.80 -9.11
CA ALA A 116 -2.69 10.98 -9.08
C ALA A 116 -1.99 10.97 -10.44
N ALA A 117 -0.71 11.35 -10.47
CA ALA A 117 0.09 11.39 -11.70
C ALA A 117 0.27 10.01 -12.36
N THR A 118 0.07 8.92 -11.63
CA THR A 118 0.07 7.54 -12.13
C THR A 118 -1.26 7.12 -12.76
N GLY A 119 -2.29 7.96 -12.69
CA GLY A 119 -3.64 7.61 -13.14
C GLY A 119 -4.46 6.81 -12.14
N ARG A 120 -3.96 6.51 -10.93
CA ARG A 120 -4.76 5.91 -9.85
C ARG A 120 -5.92 6.84 -9.46
N LEU A 121 -7.01 6.26 -8.97
CA LEU A 121 -8.08 7.02 -8.34
C LEU A 121 -7.60 7.54 -6.98
N ALA A 122 -8.07 8.72 -6.61
CA ALA A 122 -7.88 9.29 -5.28
C ALA A 122 -9.24 9.50 -4.61
N SER A 123 -9.39 9.05 -3.37
CA SER A 123 -10.62 9.16 -2.59
C SER A 123 -10.52 10.31 -1.61
N THR A 124 -11.57 11.16 -1.55
CA THR A 124 -11.65 12.29 -0.59
C THR A 124 -13.07 12.41 -0.02
N ASP A 125 -13.18 13.07 1.09
CA ASP A 125 -14.41 13.50 1.74
C ASP A 125 -15.44 12.38 2.00
N PRO A 126 -15.07 11.32 2.74
CA PRO A 126 -13.80 10.99 3.38
C PRO A 126 -12.87 10.17 2.49
N ASN A 127 -11.55 10.14 2.80
CA ASN A 127 -10.62 9.23 2.13
C ASN A 127 -10.79 7.80 2.67
N LEU A 128 -11.47 6.94 1.90
CA LEU A 128 -11.70 5.54 2.26
C LEU A 128 -10.58 4.60 1.77
N GLN A 129 -9.65 5.08 0.94
CA GLN A 129 -8.51 4.29 0.46
C GLN A 129 -7.37 4.18 1.49
N ASN A 130 -7.39 5.00 2.55
CA ASN A 130 -6.36 5.01 3.59
C ASN A 130 -6.76 4.28 4.88
N ILE A 131 -7.84 3.50 4.88
CA ILE A 131 -8.25 2.71 6.04
C ILE A 131 -7.18 1.66 6.32
N PRO A 132 -6.59 1.64 7.55
CA PRO A 132 -5.43 0.80 7.83
C PRO A 132 -5.73 -0.69 7.72
N VAL A 133 -4.74 -1.46 7.25
CA VAL A 133 -4.82 -2.93 7.07
C VAL A 133 -3.72 -3.67 7.82
N ARG A 134 -2.69 -2.97 8.29
CA ARG A 134 -1.49 -3.61 8.86
C ARG A 134 -1.63 -3.96 10.32
N THR A 135 -2.27 -3.10 11.10
CA THR A 135 -2.45 -3.30 12.54
C THR A 135 -3.81 -3.89 12.84
N GLU A 136 -3.92 -4.64 13.94
CA GLU A 136 -5.18 -5.22 14.39
C GLU A 136 -6.22 -4.11 14.66
N ALA A 137 -5.83 -3.07 15.38
CA ALA A 137 -6.69 -1.92 15.68
C ALA A 137 -7.21 -1.22 14.42
N GLY A 138 -6.33 -1.05 13.41
CA GLY A 138 -6.70 -0.48 12.12
C GLY A 138 -7.68 -1.36 11.34
N ARG A 139 -7.45 -2.68 11.34
CA ARG A 139 -8.35 -3.65 10.68
C ARG A 139 -9.74 -3.68 11.31
N GLU A 140 -9.87 -3.48 12.62
CA GLU A 140 -11.17 -3.42 13.31
C GLU A 140 -12.11 -2.34 12.72
N ILE A 141 -11.56 -1.24 12.16
CA ILE A 141 -12.36 -0.20 11.50
C ILE A 141 -13.13 -0.77 10.30
N ARG A 142 -12.56 -1.73 9.59
CA ARG A 142 -13.23 -2.38 8.45
C ARG A 142 -14.50 -3.13 8.85
N LYS A 143 -14.65 -3.53 10.09
CA LYS A 143 -15.90 -4.13 10.62
C LYS A 143 -17.09 -3.16 10.65
N ALA A 144 -16.84 -1.86 10.58
CA ALA A 144 -17.91 -0.86 10.50
C ALA A 144 -18.55 -0.76 9.11
N PHE A 145 -17.86 -1.27 8.09
CA PHE A 145 -18.36 -1.30 6.72
C PHE A 145 -19.14 -2.59 6.50
N VAL A 146 -20.45 -2.43 6.36
CA VAL A 146 -21.42 -3.53 6.31
C VAL A 146 -22.29 -3.41 5.05
N PRO A 147 -22.87 -4.52 4.55
CA PRO A 147 -23.78 -4.49 3.42
C PRO A 147 -25.08 -3.72 3.76
N ARG A 148 -25.88 -3.40 2.74
CA ARG A 148 -27.08 -2.57 2.88
C ARG A 148 -28.27 -3.28 3.58
N GLY A 149 -28.25 -4.59 3.75
CA GLY A 149 -29.33 -5.31 4.43
C GLY A 149 -29.08 -6.81 4.49
N ASP A 150 -30.00 -7.57 5.09
CA ASP A 150 -29.84 -8.99 5.38
C ASP A 150 -29.72 -9.88 4.11
N GLY A 151 -30.30 -9.43 2.98
CA GLY A 151 -30.17 -10.12 1.68
C GLY A 151 -28.83 -9.91 0.99
N PHE A 152 -27.91 -9.16 1.60
CA PHE A 152 -26.62 -8.81 1.00
C PHE A 152 -25.43 -9.27 1.86
N THR A 153 -24.30 -9.43 1.20
CA THR A 153 -22.99 -9.64 1.80
C THR A 153 -21.99 -8.72 1.13
N LEU A 154 -20.82 -8.43 1.75
CA LEU A 154 -19.74 -7.77 1.05
C LEU A 154 -18.94 -8.81 0.29
N LEU A 155 -18.57 -8.49 -0.96
CA LEU A 155 -17.57 -9.19 -1.75
C LEU A 155 -16.37 -8.25 -1.90
N ALA A 156 -15.18 -8.74 -1.55
CA ALA A 156 -13.91 -8.14 -1.91
C ALA A 156 -13.29 -8.95 -3.04
N ALA A 157 -12.82 -8.27 -4.09
CA ALA A 157 -12.11 -8.87 -5.21
C ALA A 157 -10.81 -8.09 -5.43
N ASP A 158 -9.67 -8.72 -5.14
CA ASP A 158 -8.35 -8.07 -5.12
C ASP A 158 -7.42 -8.67 -6.16
N TYR A 159 -6.69 -7.80 -6.88
CA TYR A 159 -5.67 -8.25 -7.80
C TYR A 159 -4.42 -8.74 -7.05
N SER A 160 -4.09 -9.99 -7.23
CA SER A 160 -2.89 -10.59 -6.64
C SER A 160 -1.62 -10.11 -7.34
N GLN A 161 -0.82 -9.31 -6.64
CA GLN A 161 0.52 -8.87 -7.08
C GLN A 161 0.54 -8.21 -8.47
N VAL A 162 -0.47 -7.41 -8.80
CA VAL A 162 -0.67 -6.85 -10.14
C VAL A 162 0.54 -6.05 -10.66
N GLU A 163 1.19 -5.24 -9.81
CA GLU A 163 2.35 -4.47 -10.23
C GLU A 163 3.55 -5.35 -10.62
N LEU A 164 3.75 -6.49 -9.94
CA LEU A 164 4.80 -7.45 -10.29
C LEU A 164 4.46 -8.23 -11.57
N ARG A 165 3.17 -8.53 -11.81
CA ARG A 165 2.72 -9.12 -13.07
C ARG A 165 2.89 -8.16 -14.24
N VAL A 166 2.57 -6.87 -14.04
CA VAL A 166 2.83 -5.83 -15.05
C VAL A 166 4.33 -5.66 -15.29
N MET A 167 5.17 -5.69 -14.24
CA MET A 167 6.64 -5.67 -14.40
C MET A 167 7.12 -6.85 -15.24
N ALA A 168 6.69 -8.07 -14.94
CA ALA A 168 7.04 -9.26 -15.72
C ALA A 168 6.63 -9.12 -17.19
N ALA A 169 5.42 -8.61 -17.44
CA ALA A 169 4.89 -8.42 -18.78
C ALA A 169 5.63 -7.32 -19.56
N MET A 170 5.99 -6.21 -18.91
CA MET A 170 6.70 -5.10 -19.58
C MET A 170 8.19 -5.36 -19.77
N SER A 171 8.83 -6.04 -18.81
CA SER A 171 10.26 -6.37 -18.89
C SER A 171 10.55 -7.56 -19.81
N GLY A 172 9.56 -8.42 -20.06
CA GLY A 172 9.79 -9.67 -20.79
C GLY A 172 10.73 -10.64 -20.07
N ASP A 173 10.97 -10.44 -18.76
CA ASP A 173 11.88 -11.28 -17.99
C ASP A 173 11.36 -12.72 -17.88
N LYS A 174 12.13 -13.64 -18.43
CA LYS A 174 11.72 -15.06 -18.52
C LYS A 174 11.48 -15.68 -17.15
N GLY A 175 12.32 -15.35 -16.17
CA GLY A 175 12.21 -15.91 -14.83
C GLY A 175 10.96 -15.44 -14.09
N MET A 176 10.57 -14.17 -14.24
CA MET A 176 9.32 -13.66 -13.68
C MET A 176 8.09 -14.22 -14.41
N ILE A 177 8.15 -14.26 -15.76
CA ILE A 177 7.06 -14.80 -16.60
C ILE A 177 6.78 -16.25 -16.23
N GLU A 178 7.81 -17.10 -16.19
CA GLU A 178 7.70 -18.51 -15.81
C GLU A 178 7.06 -18.69 -14.43
N ALA A 179 7.50 -17.90 -13.43
CA ALA A 179 6.96 -17.96 -12.09
C ALA A 179 5.44 -17.67 -12.07
N PHE A 180 4.99 -16.64 -12.81
CA PHE A 180 3.57 -16.30 -12.89
C PHE A 180 2.75 -17.27 -13.74
N GLN A 181 3.31 -17.83 -14.82
CA GLN A 181 2.63 -18.85 -15.63
C GLN A 181 2.44 -20.17 -14.88
N GLN A 182 3.36 -20.52 -13.98
CA GLN A 182 3.25 -21.68 -13.09
C GLN A 182 2.47 -21.39 -11.79
N ASP A 183 1.92 -20.19 -11.66
CA ASP A 183 1.18 -19.73 -10.46
C ASP A 183 1.97 -19.85 -9.15
N LEU A 184 3.30 -19.70 -9.23
CA LEU A 184 4.18 -19.71 -8.07
C LEU A 184 4.03 -18.41 -7.25
N ASP A 185 4.31 -18.49 -5.96
CA ASP A 185 4.53 -17.29 -5.14
C ASP A 185 5.80 -16.57 -5.62
N ILE A 186 5.64 -15.42 -6.27
CA ILE A 186 6.76 -14.68 -6.86
C ILE A 186 7.81 -14.27 -5.81
N HIS A 187 7.42 -14.03 -4.56
CA HIS A 187 8.36 -13.69 -3.51
C HIS A 187 9.17 -14.91 -3.07
N GLN A 188 8.55 -16.08 -3.04
CA GLN A 188 9.23 -17.34 -2.79
C GLN A 188 10.14 -17.72 -3.95
N ALA A 189 9.65 -17.59 -5.20
CA ALA A 189 10.45 -17.83 -6.39
C ALA A 189 11.67 -16.89 -6.49
N THR A 190 11.49 -15.60 -6.15
CA THR A 190 12.60 -14.65 -6.07
C THR A 190 13.59 -15.03 -4.97
N ALA A 191 13.10 -15.42 -3.79
CA ALA A 191 13.98 -15.86 -2.70
C ALA A 191 14.80 -17.08 -3.09
N ALA A 192 14.17 -18.11 -3.68
CA ALA A 192 14.86 -19.29 -4.18
C ALA A 192 16.00 -18.94 -5.15
N ARG A 193 15.74 -18.04 -6.09
CA ARG A 193 16.74 -17.59 -7.08
C ARG A 193 17.86 -16.74 -6.48
N VAL A 194 17.52 -15.77 -5.60
CA VAL A 194 18.49 -14.83 -5.02
C VAL A 194 19.40 -15.52 -4.01
N TYR A 195 18.86 -16.42 -3.20
CA TYR A 195 19.61 -17.18 -2.20
C TYR A 195 20.19 -18.50 -2.73
N ASP A 196 19.90 -18.84 -3.99
CA ASP A 196 20.34 -20.07 -4.67
C ASP A 196 19.97 -21.35 -3.90
N VAL A 197 18.71 -21.43 -3.47
CA VAL A 197 18.13 -22.57 -2.72
C VAL A 197 16.92 -23.13 -3.48
N PRO A 198 16.58 -24.43 -3.28
CA PRO A 198 15.32 -24.98 -3.77
C PRO A 198 14.11 -24.24 -3.24
N LEU A 199 12.99 -24.26 -4.01
CA LEU A 199 11.78 -23.52 -3.66
C LEU A 199 11.19 -23.92 -2.31
N ASP A 200 11.26 -25.21 -1.99
CA ASP A 200 10.78 -25.81 -0.73
C ASP A 200 11.71 -25.57 0.48
N GLU A 201 12.93 -25.12 0.24
CA GLU A 201 13.88 -24.74 1.29
C GLU A 201 13.89 -23.23 1.61
N VAL A 202 13.03 -22.45 0.95
CA VAL A 202 12.91 -21.00 1.20
C VAL A 202 12.33 -20.73 2.59
N LEU A 203 13.13 -20.12 3.44
CA LEU A 203 12.72 -19.71 4.78
C LEU A 203 11.78 -18.47 4.75
N PRO A 204 10.90 -18.29 5.75
CA PRO A 204 10.02 -17.12 5.84
C PRO A 204 10.75 -15.77 5.76
N GLU A 205 11.95 -15.69 6.37
CA GLU A 205 12.79 -14.47 6.35
C GLU A 205 13.32 -14.18 4.95
N MET A 206 13.76 -15.20 4.21
CA MET A 206 14.21 -15.08 2.81
C MET A 206 13.06 -14.57 1.92
N ARG A 207 11.87 -15.15 2.09
CA ARG A 207 10.66 -14.72 1.38
C ARG A 207 10.29 -13.28 1.72
N SER A 208 10.39 -12.89 3.00
CA SER A 208 10.12 -11.52 3.46
C SER A 208 11.11 -10.51 2.85
N THR A 209 12.39 -10.85 2.83
CA THR A 209 13.45 -10.05 2.19
C THR A 209 13.18 -9.92 0.69
N ALA A 210 12.91 -11.03 0.00
CA ALA A 210 12.57 -11.02 -1.42
C ALA A 210 11.32 -10.18 -1.73
N LYS A 211 10.30 -10.21 -0.84
CA LYS A 211 9.14 -9.32 -0.96
C LYS A 211 9.53 -7.83 -0.90
N MET A 212 10.41 -7.46 0.03
CA MET A 212 10.90 -6.08 0.13
C MET A 212 11.74 -5.68 -1.08
N VAL A 213 12.54 -6.60 -1.61
CA VAL A 213 13.35 -6.36 -2.83
C VAL A 213 12.45 -6.21 -4.04
N ASN A 214 11.54 -7.14 -4.31
CA ASN A 214 10.62 -7.10 -5.44
C ASN A 214 9.86 -5.77 -5.52
N PHE A 215 9.22 -5.34 -4.43
CA PHE A 215 8.56 -4.04 -4.41
C PHE A 215 9.54 -2.88 -4.43
N GLY A 216 10.68 -3.02 -3.74
CA GLY A 216 11.73 -2.00 -3.73
C GLY A 216 12.23 -1.67 -5.13
N ILE A 217 12.50 -2.68 -5.96
CA ILE A 217 12.99 -2.51 -7.34
C ILE A 217 11.97 -1.74 -8.19
N ILE A 218 10.69 -2.10 -8.14
CA ILE A 218 9.62 -1.36 -8.86
C ILE A 218 9.62 0.13 -8.49
N TYR A 219 9.94 0.45 -7.23
CA TYR A 219 10.01 1.84 -6.74
C TYR A 219 11.40 2.47 -6.85
N GLY A 220 12.34 1.81 -7.54
CA GLY A 220 13.70 2.30 -7.74
C GLY A 220 14.50 2.45 -6.43
N ILE A 221 14.41 1.44 -5.55
CA ILE A 221 15.11 1.46 -4.26
C ILE A 221 16.63 1.48 -4.46
N SER A 222 17.33 2.31 -3.68
CA SER A 222 18.78 2.28 -3.60
C SER A 222 19.28 1.30 -2.54
N ALA A 223 20.56 0.89 -2.63
CA ALA A 223 21.20 0.08 -1.59
C ALA A 223 21.10 0.72 -0.20
N PHE A 224 21.16 2.04 -0.09
CA PHE A 224 20.91 2.74 1.17
C PHE A 224 19.46 2.56 1.66
N GLY A 225 18.48 2.70 0.76
CA GLY A 225 17.07 2.52 1.12
C GLY A 225 16.75 1.10 1.57
N LEU A 226 17.31 0.10 0.89
CA LEU A 226 17.14 -1.32 1.24
C LEU A 226 17.84 -1.65 2.58
N SER A 227 19.06 -1.18 2.78
CA SER A 227 19.82 -1.30 4.03
C SER A 227 19.03 -0.79 5.24
N GLN A 228 18.40 0.38 5.11
CA GLN A 228 17.58 0.95 6.18
C GLN A 228 16.31 0.14 6.48
N ARG A 229 15.72 -0.51 5.47
CA ARG A 229 14.49 -1.32 5.64
C ARG A 229 14.77 -2.69 6.23
N LEU A 230 15.89 -3.30 5.84
CA LEU A 230 16.29 -4.63 6.30
C LEU A 230 17.12 -4.59 7.60
N GLY A 231 17.68 -3.43 7.97
CA GLY A 231 18.59 -3.31 9.11
C GLY A 231 19.96 -3.96 8.87
N ILE A 232 20.39 -4.11 7.61
CA ILE A 232 21.66 -4.73 7.18
C ILE A 232 22.67 -3.70 6.71
N PRO A 233 23.97 -4.06 6.59
CA PRO A 233 24.98 -3.19 5.98
C PRO A 233 24.63 -2.79 4.55
N ARG A 234 25.05 -1.57 4.13
CA ARG A 234 24.79 -1.07 2.77
C ARG A 234 25.47 -1.92 1.69
N THR A 235 26.61 -2.52 1.97
CA THR A 235 27.32 -3.44 1.08
C THR A 235 26.48 -4.68 0.80
N GLU A 236 25.95 -5.33 1.83
CA GLU A 236 25.07 -6.48 1.73
C GLU A 236 23.78 -6.15 0.96
N ALA A 237 23.17 -4.98 1.25
CA ALA A 237 22.01 -4.51 0.49
C ALA A 237 22.32 -4.28 -1.00
N ALA A 238 23.54 -3.83 -1.34
CA ALA A 238 23.97 -3.68 -2.70
C ALA A 238 24.17 -5.04 -3.40
N GLU A 239 24.76 -6.00 -2.72
CA GLU A 239 24.93 -7.38 -3.21
C GLU A 239 23.58 -8.04 -3.50
N ILE A 240 22.61 -7.90 -2.61
CA ILE A 240 21.23 -8.42 -2.83
C ILE A 240 20.61 -7.81 -4.10
N ILE A 241 20.75 -6.49 -4.30
CA ILE A 241 20.22 -5.81 -5.50
C ILE A 241 20.93 -6.31 -6.77
N GLU A 242 22.26 -6.43 -6.76
CA GLU A 242 23.00 -6.94 -7.91
C GLU A 242 22.63 -8.38 -8.23
N THR A 243 22.59 -9.28 -7.23
CA THR A 243 22.15 -10.67 -7.39
C THR A 243 20.73 -10.74 -7.96
N TYR A 244 19.82 -9.86 -7.48
CA TYR A 244 18.47 -9.79 -8.05
C TYR A 244 18.51 -9.51 -9.55
N PHE A 245 19.29 -8.53 -10.01
CA PHE A 245 19.38 -8.18 -11.41
C PHE A 245 20.14 -9.21 -12.25
N GLU A 246 21.08 -9.95 -11.67
CA GLU A 246 21.70 -11.11 -12.33
C GLU A 246 20.67 -12.23 -12.59
N LYS A 247 19.76 -12.46 -11.64
CA LYS A 247 18.70 -13.48 -11.75
C LYS A 247 17.52 -13.03 -12.61
N TYR A 248 17.30 -11.70 -12.73
CA TYR A 248 16.24 -11.06 -13.51
C TYR A 248 16.82 -10.00 -14.47
N PRO A 249 17.62 -10.40 -15.46
CA PRO A 249 18.31 -9.45 -16.36
C PRO A 249 17.31 -8.62 -17.19
N GLY A 250 16.18 -9.20 -17.59
CA GLY A 250 15.15 -8.47 -18.33
C GLY A 250 14.55 -7.30 -17.55
N VAL A 251 14.48 -7.39 -16.21
CA VAL A 251 14.05 -6.28 -15.38
C VAL A 251 15.06 -5.13 -15.43
N ARG A 252 16.37 -5.42 -15.36
CA ARG A 252 17.42 -4.39 -15.50
C ARG A 252 17.37 -3.72 -16.86
N GLU A 253 17.32 -4.51 -17.92
CA GLU A 253 17.25 -4.02 -19.30
C GLU A 253 16.02 -3.10 -19.51
N PHE A 254 14.86 -3.49 -18.98
CA PHE A 254 13.66 -2.66 -19.01
C PHE A 254 13.85 -1.33 -18.28
N MET A 255 14.45 -1.36 -17.07
CA MET A 255 14.65 -0.14 -16.27
C MET A 255 15.63 0.83 -16.94
N ASP A 256 16.72 0.34 -17.52
CA ASP A 256 17.69 1.15 -18.22
C ASP A 256 17.07 1.73 -19.50
N HIS A 257 16.39 0.89 -20.28
CA HIS A 257 15.71 1.30 -21.52
C HIS A 257 14.66 2.39 -21.28
N ILE A 258 13.79 2.23 -20.27
CA ILE A 258 12.72 3.21 -20.01
C ILE A 258 13.27 4.57 -19.55
N ILE A 259 14.41 4.57 -18.84
CA ILE A 259 15.10 5.83 -18.46
C ILE A 259 15.65 6.52 -19.71
N ASP A 260 16.31 5.78 -20.61
CA ASP A 260 16.90 6.36 -21.80
C ASP A 260 15.84 6.82 -22.80
N GLU A 261 14.79 6.05 -23.02
CA GLU A 261 13.63 6.46 -23.81
C GLU A 261 12.95 7.72 -23.21
N THR A 262 12.85 7.81 -21.88
CA THR A 262 12.29 8.99 -21.22
C THR A 262 13.17 10.24 -21.41
N LYS A 263 14.51 10.09 -21.47
CA LYS A 263 15.42 11.22 -21.76
C LYS A 263 15.21 11.76 -23.18
N GLU A 264 14.92 10.86 -24.12
CA GLU A 264 14.69 11.23 -25.54
C GLU A 264 13.30 11.85 -25.74
N ASN A 265 12.27 11.22 -25.19
CA ASN A 265 10.87 11.58 -25.44
C ASN A 265 10.32 12.63 -24.47
N GLY A 266 10.90 12.76 -23.27
CA GLY A 266 10.42 13.64 -22.18
C GLY A 266 9.21 13.11 -21.43
N TYR A 267 8.74 11.90 -21.72
CA TYR A 267 7.60 11.27 -21.05
C TYR A 267 7.75 9.74 -21.00
N VAL A 268 6.92 9.10 -20.17
CA VAL A 268 6.72 7.65 -20.15
C VAL A 268 5.27 7.29 -20.45
N GLU A 269 5.04 6.08 -20.91
CA GLU A 269 3.72 5.56 -21.27
C GLU A 269 3.35 4.29 -20.48
N THR A 270 2.05 4.13 -20.21
CA THR A 270 1.48 2.86 -19.72
C THR A 270 1.21 1.91 -20.90
N LEU A 271 0.83 0.66 -20.62
CA LEU A 271 0.39 -0.31 -21.64
C LEU A 271 -0.80 0.18 -22.48
N THR A 272 -1.58 1.12 -21.95
CA THR A 272 -2.74 1.71 -22.67
C THR A 272 -2.41 3.04 -23.35
N GLY A 273 -1.14 3.48 -23.34
CA GLY A 273 -0.70 4.73 -23.96
C GLY A 273 -0.98 6.00 -23.13
N ARG A 274 -1.24 5.84 -21.83
CA ARG A 274 -1.32 7.00 -20.93
C ARG A 274 0.07 7.59 -20.74
N ARG A 275 0.22 8.90 -21.00
CA ARG A 275 1.50 9.62 -20.90
C ARG A 275 1.66 10.37 -19.59
N ARG A 276 2.86 10.32 -19.02
CA ARG A 276 3.30 11.19 -17.95
C ARG A 276 4.57 11.93 -18.36
N GLN A 277 4.50 13.27 -18.38
CA GLN A 277 5.64 14.13 -18.67
C GLN A 277 6.64 14.11 -17.49
N LEU A 278 7.93 13.95 -17.80
CA LEU A 278 9.04 13.89 -16.83
C LEU A 278 10.16 14.85 -17.24
N ARG A 279 9.87 16.16 -17.20
CA ARG A 279 10.80 17.22 -17.64
C ARG A 279 12.13 17.24 -16.89
N ASP A 280 12.13 16.76 -15.65
CA ASP A 280 13.30 16.74 -14.76
C ASP A 280 14.26 15.57 -15.02
N ILE A 281 13.98 14.71 -15.99
CA ILE A 281 14.79 13.50 -16.30
C ILE A 281 16.22 13.84 -16.74
N THR A 282 16.42 15.02 -17.32
CA THR A 282 17.73 15.53 -17.76
C THR A 282 18.31 16.58 -16.82
N SER A 283 17.77 16.75 -15.61
CA SER A 283 18.23 17.74 -14.64
C SER A 283 19.70 17.52 -14.26
N SER A 284 20.50 18.59 -14.20
CA SER A 284 21.87 18.57 -13.70
C SER A 284 21.95 18.25 -12.19
N ASN A 285 20.88 18.53 -11.45
CA ASN A 285 20.77 18.19 -10.04
C ASN A 285 20.47 16.70 -9.87
N GLN A 286 21.43 15.96 -9.31
CA GLN A 286 21.35 14.51 -9.14
C GLN A 286 20.10 14.05 -8.34
N ASN A 287 19.68 14.81 -7.32
CA ASN A 287 18.50 14.44 -6.53
C ASN A 287 17.21 14.62 -7.32
N ILE A 288 17.09 15.70 -8.09
CA ILE A 288 15.93 15.97 -8.95
C ILE A 288 15.88 14.91 -10.07
N ARG A 289 16.99 14.68 -10.76
CA ARG A 289 17.11 13.67 -11.80
C ARG A 289 16.79 12.27 -11.26
N GLY A 290 17.36 11.85 -10.13
CA GLY A 290 17.08 10.54 -9.54
C GLY A 290 15.61 10.35 -9.11
N ASN A 291 14.89 11.44 -8.75
CA ASN A 291 13.45 11.38 -8.54
C ASN A 291 12.69 11.15 -9.86
N ALA A 292 13.11 11.81 -10.94
CA ALA A 292 12.53 11.64 -12.26
C ALA A 292 12.79 10.22 -12.83
N GLU A 293 14.01 9.68 -12.65
CA GLU A 293 14.36 8.30 -13.04
C GLU A 293 13.49 7.27 -12.31
N ARG A 294 13.31 7.42 -11.00
CA ARG A 294 12.38 6.58 -10.23
C ARG A 294 10.93 6.70 -10.73
N ALA A 295 10.50 7.91 -11.06
CA ALA A 295 9.17 8.12 -11.63
C ALA A 295 9.03 7.50 -13.03
N ALA A 296 10.11 7.49 -13.84
CA ALA A 296 10.15 6.86 -15.15
C ALA A 296 9.95 5.34 -15.06
N ILE A 297 10.61 4.68 -14.11
CA ILE A 297 10.47 3.24 -13.88
C ILE A 297 9.07 2.90 -13.33
N ASN A 298 8.63 3.63 -12.32
CA ASN A 298 7.44 3.30 -11.55
C ASN A 298 6.13 3.60 -12.31
N THR A 299 6.09 4.70 -13.07
CA THR A 299 4.84 5.17 -13.69
C THR A 299 4.25 4.19 -14.72
N PRO A 300 5.01 3.58 -15.64
CA PRO A 300 4.46 2.59 -16.56
C PRO A 300 3.80 1.41 -15.84
N ILE A 301 4.41 0.94 -14.75
CA ILE A 301 3.95 -0.21 -13.98
C ILE A 301 2.69 0.14 -13.18
N GLN A 302 2.77 1.14 -12.31
CA GLN A 302 1.61 1.58 -11.51
C GLN A 302 0.47 2.12 -12.38
N GLY A 303 0.82 2.83 -13.45
CA GLY A 303 -0.17 3.38 -14.37
C GLY A 303 -0.91 2.29 -15.13
N SER A 304 -0.22 1.26 -15.61
CA SER A 304 -0.86 0.12 -16.28
C SER A 304 -1.73 -0.69 -15.32
N ALA A 305 -1.31 -0.89 -14.07
CA ALA A 305 -2.14 -1.49 -13.04
C ALA A 305 -3.40 -0.63 -12.75
N ALA A 306 -3.26 0.71 -12.71
CA ALA A 306 -4.39 1.62 -12.56
C ALA A 306 -5.34 1.61 -13.77
N ASP A 307 -4.81 1.48 -14.97
CA ASP A 307 -5.61 1.37 -16.19
C ASP A 307 -6.37 0.02 -16.23
N LEU A 308 -5.70 -1.07 -15.84
CA LEU A 308 -6.31 -2.40 -15.75
C LEU A 308 -7.51 -2.40 -14.81
N ILE A 309 -7.39 -1.89 -13.59
CA ILE A 309 -8.51 -1.87 -12.64
C ILE A 309 -9.65 -0.95 -13.10
N LYS A 310 -9.34 0.18 -13.75
CA LYS A 310 -10.37 1.07 -14.32
C LYS A 310 -11.14 0.43 -15.47
N LEU A 311 -10.45 -0.29 -16.35
CA LEU A 311 -11.10 -1.05 -17.42
C LEU A 311 -11.99 -2.16 -16.82
N ALA A 312 -11.50 -2.87 -15.80
CA ALA A 312 -12.31 -3.84 -15.07
C ALA A 312 -13.58 -3.20 -14.49
N MET A 313 -13.46 -2.04 -13.83
CA MET A 313 -14.62 -1.31 -13.29
C MET A 313 -15.65 -0.98 -14.37
N ILE A 314 -15.20 -0.52 -15.55
CA ILE A 314 -16.09 -0.19 -16.68
C ILE A 314 -16.80 -1.46 -17.19
N HIS A 315 -16.06 -2.55 -17.40
CA HIS A 315 -16.63 -3.80 -17.91
C HIS A 315 -17.60 -4.42 -16.90
N ILE A 316 -17.30 -4.35 -15.60
CA ILE A 316 -18.17 -4.89 -14.55
C ILE A 316 -19.43 -4.02 -14.41
N ASP A 317 -19.32 -2.69 -14.40
CA ASP A 317 -20.48 -1.81 -14.28
C ASP A 317 -21.45 -2.01 -15.47
N ALA A 318 -20.94 -2.10 -16.69
CA ALA A 318 -21.74 -2.38 -17.88
C ALA A 318 -22.47 -3.73 -17.75
N PHE A 319 -21.75 -4.78 -17.32
CA PHE A 319 -22.31 -6.11 -17.13
C PHE A 319 -23.40 -6.15 -16.03
N LEU A 320 -23.15 -5.53 -14.87
CA LEU A 320 -24.14 -5.50 -13.79
C LEU A 320 -25.41 -4.74 -14.18
N ARG A 321 -25.30 -3.69 -14.99
CA ARG A 321 -26.45 -2.96 -15.53
C ARG A 321 -27.23 -3.78 -16.54
N GLU A 322 -26.55 -4.44 -17.48
CA GLU A 322 -27.15 -5.29 -18.50
C GLU A 322 -27.88 -6.49 -17.88
N ALA A 323 -27.28 -7.10 -16.86
CA ALA A 323 -27.89 -8.21 -16.11
C ALA A 323 -29.04 -7.75 -15.20
N GLY A 324 -29.30 -6.46 -15.03
CA GLY A 324 -30.28 -5.94 -14.09
C GLY A 324 -29.96 -6.31 -12.63
N ALA A 325 -28.67 -6.48 -12.30
CA ALA A 325 -28.22 -6.98 -11.02
C ALA A 325 -28.57 -6.05 -9.85
N ARG A 326 -28.96 -6.66 -8.74
CA ARG A 326 -29.15 -5.97 -7.45
C ARG A 326 -27.81 -5.62 -6.78
N THR A 327 -26.77 -6.40 -7.08
CA THR A 327 -25.38 -6.20 -6.66
C THR A 327 -24.85 -4.87 -7.17
N LYS A 328 -24.05 -4.18 -6.33
CA LYS A 328 -23.44 -2.88 -6.69
C LYS A 328 -21.96 -2.89 -6.37
N MET A 329 -21.11 -2.39 -7.27
CA MET A 329 -19.75 -2.02 -6.98
C MET A 329 -19.77 -0.72 -6.14
N ILE A 330 -19.16 -0.73 -4.95
CA ILE A 330 -19.30 0.36 -3.98
C ILE A 330 -17.99 1.08 -3.66
N LEU A 331 -16.85 0.39 -3.71
CA LEU A 331 -15.54 0.99 -3.41
C LEU A 331 -14.46 0.43 -4.36
N GLN A 332 -13.46 1.25 -4.60
CA GLN A 332 -12.17 0.87 -5.16
C GLN A 332 -11.07 1.31 -4.19
N VAL A 333 -10.26 0.38 -3.71
CA VAL A 333 -9.22 0.62 -2.71
C VAL A 333 -7.94 -0.11 -3.10
N HIS A 334 -6.87 0.65 -3.45
CA HIS A 334 -5.64 0.10 -3.99
C HIS A 334 -5.89 -0.77 -5.23
N ASP A 335 -5.72 -2.07 -5.12
CA ASP A 335 -5.92 -3.04 -6.19
C ASP A 335 -7.21 -3.88 -5.99
N GLU A 336 -8.05 -3.47 -5.04
CA GLU A 336 -9.29 -4.13 -4.60
C GLU A 336 -10.53 -3.41 -5.11
N LEU A 337 -11.54 -4.19 -5.54
CA LEU A 337 -12.92 -3.75 -5.76
C LEU A 337 -13.83 -4.36 -4.70
N VAL A 338 -14.65 -3.53 -4.05
CA VAL A 338 -15.61 -3.98 -3.04
C VAL A 338 -17.02 -3.84 -3.59
N PHE A 339 -17.82 -4.88 -3.39
CA PHE A 339 -19.20 -4.94 -3.85
C PHE A 339 -20.16 -5.18 -2.68
N ASP A 340 -21.34 -4.60 -2.80
CA ASP A 340 -22.52 -4.92 -2.00
C ASP A 340 -23.27 -6.02 -2.78
N LEU A 341 -22.91 -7.28 -2.53
CA LEU A 341 -23.31 -8.47 -3.29
C LEU A 341 -24.64 -8.99 -2.77
N HIS A 342 -25.64 -9.16 -3.65
CA HIS A 342 -26.88 -9.85 -3.31
C HIS A 342 -26.64 -11.35 -3.24
N ARG A 343 -27.06 -12.01 -2.15
CA ARG A 343 -26.75 -13.42 -1.89
C ARG A 343 -27.25 -14.38 -2.97
N ASP A 344 -28.45 -14.12 -3.53
CA ASP A 344 -29.01 -14.97 -4.62
C ASP A 344 -28.24 -14.81 -5.95
N GLU A 345 -27.35 -13.84 -6.07
CA GLU A 345 -26.57 -13.56 -7.27
C GLU A 345 -25.12 -14.03 -7.14
N GLU A 346 -24.71 -14.56 -5.97
CA GLU A 346 -23.33 -14.88 -5.65
C GLU A 346 -22.73 -15.89 -6.63
N ASP A 347 -23.42 -17.02 -6.86
CA ASP A 347 -22.92 -18.11 -7.70
C ASP A 347 -22.71 -17.70 -9.16
N ASP A 348 -23.54 -16.78 -9.68
CA ASP A 348 -23.47 -16.30 -11.06
C ASP A 348 -22.51 -15.11 -11.21
N LEU A 349 -22.59 -14.14 -10.28
CA LEU A 349 -21.87 -12.88 -10.45
C LEU A 349 -20.41 -12.95 -10.02
N VAL A 350 -20.04 -13.69 -8.97
CA VAL A 350 -18.66 -13.73 -8.50
C VAL A 350 -17.72 -14.26 -9.58
N PRO A 351 -17.97 -15.41 -10.23
CA PRO A 351 -17.12 -15.88 -11.32
C PRO A 351 -17.08 -14.90 -12.51
N ALA A 352 -18.22 -14.26 -12.82
CA ALA A 352 -18.33 -13.30 -13.92
C ALA A 352 -17.56 -12.00 -13.64
N ILE A 353 -17.53 -11.53 -12.39
CA ILE A 353 -16.73 -10.38 -11.95
C ILE A 353 -15.24 -10.73 -12.03
N VAL A 354 -14.83 -11.86 -11.45
CA VAL A 354 -13.44 -12.34 -11.47
C VAL A 354 -12.92 -12.41 -12.91
N LYS A 355 -13.69 -13.03 -13.81
CA LYS A 355 -13.30 -13.13 -15.22
C LYS A 355 -13.11 -11.76 -15.87
N ARG A 356 -14.01 -10.80 -15.62
CA ARG A 356 -13.90 -9.45 -16.16
C ARG A 356 -12.72 -8.66 -15.59
N MET A 357 -12.35 -8.90 -14.33
CA MET A 357 -11.14 -8.36 -13.77
C MET A 357 -9.91 -8.97 -14.45
N GLN A 358 -9.84 -10.29 -14.59
CA GLN A 358 -8.70 -10.98 -15.20
C GLN A 358 -8.49 -10.60 -16.66
N ASP A 359 -9.58 -10.47 -17.43
CA ASP A 359 -9.56 -10.21 -18.86
C ASP A 359 -9.61 -8.69 -19.21
N ALA A 360 -9.59 -7.80 -18.21
CA ALA A 360 -9.80 -6.36 -18.43
C ALA A 360 -8.73 -5.72 -19.33
N LEU A 361 -7.48 -6.17 -19.19
CA LEU A 361 -6.34 -5.73 -20.00
C LEU A 361 -5.42 -6.92 -20.24
N PRO A 362 -5.31 -7.44 -21.47
CA PRO A 362 -4.35 -8.48 -21.79
C PRO A 362 -2.91 -8.02 -21.54
N LEU A 363 -2.19 -8.76 -20.72
CA LEU A 363 -0.79 -8.48 -20.45
C LEU A 363 0.11 -9.20 -21.46
N PRO A 364 1.22 -8.57 -21.93
CA PRO A 364 2.19 -9.20 -22.80
C PRO A 364 2.73 -10.53 -22.26
N HIS A 365 3.31 -11.34 -23.17
CA HIS A 365 4.00 -12.61 -22.88
C HIS A 365 3.15 -13.67 -22.15
N GLY A 366 1.82 -13.59 -22.25
CA GLY A 366 0.93 -14.58 -21.61
C GLY A 366 0.92 -14.51 -20.08
N VAL A 367 1.32 -13.39 -19.51
CA VAL A 367 1.14 -13.13 -18.08
C VAL A 367 -0.35 -12.86 -17.83
N HIS A 368 -0.94 -13.57 -16.87
CA HIS A 368 -2.35 -13.42 -16.53
C HIS A 368 -2.52 -12.61 -15.24
N ALA A 369 -3.51 -11.72 -15.22
CA ALA A 369 -3.96 -11.12 -13.97
C ALA A 369 -4.65 -12.19 -13.12
N LYS A 370 -4.32 -12.23 -11.83
CA LYS A 370 -4.97 -13.13 -10.85
C LYS A 370 -5.79 -12.28 -9.89
N VAL A 371 -6.97 -12.80 -9.55
CA VAL A 371 -7.90 -12.14 -8.64
C VAL A 371 -8.26 -13.11 -7.54
N ASP A 372 -8.05 -12.69 -6.30
CA ASP A 372 -8.49 -13.38 -5.11
C ASP A 372 -9.81 -12.76 -4.62
N THR A 373 -10.72 -13.57 -4.11
CA THR A 373 -12.03 -13.10 -3.65
C THR A 373 -12.37 -13.64 -2.28
N GLY A 374 -13.12 -12.84 -1.50
CA GLY A 374 -13.72 -13.28 -0.27
C GLY A 374 -15.06 -12.59 -0.04
N THR A 375 -15.95 -13.25 0.68
CA THR A 375 -17.27 -12.70 1.07
C THR A 375 -17.39 -12.65 2.59
N GLY A 376 -18.14 -11.67 3.12
CA GLY A 376 -18.28 -11.52 4.56
C GLY A 376 -19.39 -10.58 4.98
N ALA A 377 -19.79 -10.69 6.26
CA ALA A 377 -20.79 -9.80 6.86
C ALA A 377 -20.29 -8.36 7.06
N ASN A 378 -19.01 -8.12 6.86
CA ASN A 378 -18.36 -6.82 6.88
C ASN A 378 -17.08 -6.87 6.04
N TRP A 379 -16.48 -5.71 5.79
CA TRP A 379 -15.29 -5.64 4.92
C TRP A 379 -14.06 -6.36 5.49
N LEU A 380 -13.90 -6.48 6.80
CA LEU A 380 -12.80 -7.25 7.38
C LEU A 380 -12.94 -8.75 7.10
N GLU A 381 -14.14 -9.28 7.17
CA GLU A 381 -14.40 -10.71 6.90
C GLU A 381 -14.35 -11.04 5.40
N ALA A 382 -14.61 -10.06 4.54
CA ALA A 382 -14.57 -10.23 3.09
C ALA A 382 -13.14 -10.16 2.51
N HIS A 383 -12.15 -9.66 3.27
CA HIS A 383 -10.77 -9.40 2.78
C HIS A 383 -9.77 -10.47 3.29
#